data_352413d6067cf7f43e9b48f241a60b81
#
_entry.id   352413d6067cf7f43e9b48f241a60b81
#
_cell.length_a   1.000
_cell.length_b   1.000
_cell.length_c   1.000
_cell.angle_alpha   90.00
_cell.angle_beta   90.00
_cell.angle_gamma   90.00
#
_symmetry.space_group_name_H-M   'P 1'
#
loop_
_entity.id
_entity.type
_entity.pdbx_description
1 polymer ?
#
loop_
_entity_poly.entity_id
_entity_poly.type
_entity_poly.pdbx_seq_one_letter_code
_entity_poly.pdbx_strand_id
1 'polypeptide(L)'
;MRRIDEVMRKVIGSAIASDLEDPRIGFVTVTAVDTSPDLRSARVYVSVLGDEEEREATLAALASSHGKLQAAIAREVRIKHTPTLTFRYDESLERAMRVSRLLEDDPE
;
A
#
# COMPACT_ATOMS: atom_id res chain seq x y z
N MET A 1 -12.82 7.04 6.48
CA MET A 1 -11.59 7.35 5.71
C MET A 1 -11.54 8.84 5.42
N ARG A 2 -10.41 9.48 5.65
CA ARG A 2 -10.27 10.90 5.36
C ARG A 2 -10.07 11.12 3.86
N ARG A 3 -10.51 12.27 3.36
CA ARG A 3 -10.37 12.60 1.94
C ARG A 3 -8.91 12.59 1.48
N ILE A 4 -7.98 13.06 2.32
CA ILE A 4 -6.55 13.04 2.01
C ILE A 4 -6.04 11.61 1.82
N ASP A 5 -6.53 10.67 2.60
CA ASP A 5 -6.12 9.27 2.49
C ASP A 5 -6.52 8.68 1.14
N GLU A 6 -7.70 9.03 0.65
CA GLU A 6 -8.17 8.56 -0.65
C GLU A 6 -7.38 9.18 -1.79
N VAL A 7 -7.06 10.46 -1.71
CA VAL A 7 -6.21 11.12 -2.71
C VAL A 7 -4.82 10.48 -2.73
N MET A 8 -4.23 10.25 -1.55
CA MET A 8 -2.93 9.60 -1.41
C MET A 8 -2.95 8.19 -2.00
N ARG A 9 -4.01 7.43 -1.74
CA ARG A 9 -4.15 6.08 -2.29
C ARG A 9 -4.07 6.09 -3.81
N LYS A 10 -4.79 7.00 -4.45
CA LYS A 10 -4.81 7.12 -5.91
C LYS A 10 -3.46 7.56 -6.47
N VAL A 11 -2.84 8.56 -5.86
CA VAL A 11 -1.54 9.08 -6.32
C VAL A 11 -0.46 8.02 -6.20
N ILE A 12 -0.37 7.37 -5.03
CA ILE A 12 0.64 6.34 -4.78
C ILE A 12 0.42 5.14 -5.71
N GLY A 13 -0.82 4.68 -5.83
CA GLY A 13 -1.15 3.56 -6.72
C GLY A 13 -0.76 3.82 -8.16
N SER A 14 -1.05 5.01 -8.66
CA SER A 14 -0.70 5.41 -10.01
C SER A 14 0.82 5.50 -10.18
N ALA A 15 1.53 6.04 -9.21
CA ALA A 15 2.98 6.18 -9.25
C ALA A 15 3.68 4.81 -9.24
N ILE A 16 3.18 3.87 -8.45
CA ILE A 16 3.72 2.50 -8.45
C ILE A 16 3.60 1.88 -9.83
N ALA A 17 2.46 2.08 -10.49
CA ALA A 17 2.23 1.51 -11.81
C ALA A 17 3.06 2.15 -12.91
N SER A 18 3.32 3.46 -12.83
CA SER A 18 3.93 4.21 -13.93
C SER A 18 5.36 4.66 -13.69
N ASP A 19 5.75 4.94 -12.45
CA ASP A 19 7.03 5.57 -12.14
C ASP A 19 8.10 4.60 -11.65
N LEU A 20 7.72 3.41 -11.21
CA LEU A 20 8.67 2.44 -10.66
C LEU A 20 9.03 1.38 -11.72
N GLU A 21 10.33 1.09 -11.83
CA GLU A 21 10.85 0.12 -12.79
C GLU A 21 11.60 -1.02 -12.11
N ASP A 22 11.38 -1.23 -10.82
CA ASP A 22 12.07 -2.26 -10.07
C ASP A 22 11.48 -3.63 -10.42
N PRO A 23 12.28 -4.59 -10.93
CA PRO A 23 11.78 -5.90 -11.32
C PRO A 23 11.26 -6.76 -10.16
N ARG A 24 11.59 -6.38 -8.92
CA ARG A 24 11.05 -7.07 -7.73
C ARG A 24 9.58 -6.77 -7.50
N ILE A 25 9.08 -5.69 -8.09
CA ILE A 25 7.69 -5.29 -7.93
C ILE A 25 6.83 -6.06 -8.92
N GLY A 26 5.94 -6.90 -8.36
CA GLY A 26 4.97 -7.66 -9.15
C GLY A 26 3.64 -6.93 -9.24
N PHE A 27 2.56 -7.68 -9.20
CA PHE A 27 1.23 -7.09 -9.18
C PHE A 27 0.90 -6.58 -7.80
N VAL A 28 0.83 -5.26 -7.66
CA VAL A 28 0.59 -4.56 -6.41
C VAL A 28 -0.62 -3.67 -6.54
N THR A 29 -1.48 -3.71 -5.53
CA THR A 29 -2.60 -2.78 -5.42
C THR A 29 -2.51 -2.06 -4.08
N VAL A 30 -2.57 -0.74 -4.10
CA VAL A 30 -2.68 0.05 -2.87
C VAL A 30 -4.12 -0.03 -2.40
N THR A 31 -4.35 -0.67 -1.27
CA THR A 31 -5.70 -0.92 -0.75
C THR A 31 -6.16 0.19 0.19
N ALA A 32 -5.25 0.80 0.91
CA ALA A 32 -5.59 1.88 1.85
C ALA A 32 -4.36 2.70 2.18
N VAL A 33 -4.58 3.93 2.58
CA VAL A 33 -3.54 4.81 3.13
C VAL A 33 -4.09 5.40 4.42
N ASP A 34 -3.28 5.40 5.46
CA ASP A 34 -3.63 5.96 6.75
C ASP A 34 -2.59 7.02 7.11
N THR A 35 -2.97 8.28 6.92
CA THR A 35 -2.08 9.43 7.16
C THR A 35 -2.21 9.89 8.61
N SER A 36 -1.08 10.20 9.24
CA SER A 36 -1.10 10.74 10.60
C SER A 36 -1.83 12.08 10.65
N PRO A 37 -2.37 12.48 11.83
CA PRO A 37 -3.10 13.75 11.94
C PRO A 37 -2.30 14.96 11.54
N ASP A 38 -0.98 14.95 11.76
CA ASP A 38 -0.09 16.05 11.37
C ASP A 38 0.43 15.95 9.93
N LEU A 39 0.01 14.93 9.19
CA LEU A 39 0.40 14.65 7.80
C LEU A 39 1.90 14.43 7.61
N ARG A 40 2.62 14.06 8.65
CA ARG A 40 4.07 13.83 8.58
C ARG A 40 4.44 12.39 8.25
N SER A 41 3.53 11.46 8.47
CA SER A 41 3.73 10.06 8.15
C SER A 41 2.47 9.44 7.57
N ALA A 42 2.64 8.39 6.80
CA ALA A 42 1.51 7.66 6.22
C ALA A 42 1.87 6.17 6.15
N ARG A 43 0.92 5.34 6.56
CA ARG A 43 1.01 3.90 6.35
C ARG A 43 0.28 3.55 5.07
N VAL A 44 0.99 2.89 4.17
CA VAL A 44 0.45 2.50 2.87
C VAL A 44 0.24 0.98 2.90
N TYR A 45 -1.00 0.57 2.81
CA TYR A 45 -1.37 -0.84 2.80
C TYR A 45 -1.48 -1.33 1.36
N VAL A 46 -0.84 -2.45 1.08
CA VAL A 46 -0.81 -3.00 -0.27
C VAL A 46 -1.21 -4.47 -0.26
N SER A 47 -1.85 -4.87 -1.35
CA SER A 47 -2.09 -6.27 -1.66
C SER A 47 -1.10 -6.67 -2.74
N VAL A 48 -0.46 -7.81 -2.58
CA VAL A 48 0.54 -8.33 -3.52
C VAL A 48 0.13 -9.71 -3.98
N LEU A 49 0.06 -9.90 -5.29
CA LEU A 49 -0.21 -11.21 -5.85
C LEU A 49 1.08 -12.01 -5.90
N GLY A 50 1.08 -13.18 -5.28
CA GLY A 50 2.23 -14.06 -5.24
C GLY A 50 2.42 -14.71 -3.87
N ASP A 51 3.52 -15.43 -3.72
CA ASP A 51 3.85 -16.12 -2.47
C ASP A 51 4.48 -15.15 -1.46
N GLU A 52 4.83 -15.67 -0.30
CA GLU A 52 5.42 -14.84 0.78
C GLU A 52 6.75 -14.22 0.36
N GLU A 53 7.57 -14.96 -0.37
CA GLU A 53 8.87 -14.46 -0.84
C GLU A 53 8.68 -13.30 -1.83
N GLU A 54 7.75 -13.45 -2.77
CA GLU A 54 7.41 -12.38 -3.71
C GLU A 54 6.83 -11.16 -3.01
N ARG A 55 6.01 -11.38 -1.99
CA ARG A 55 5.45 -10.32 -1.17
C ARG A 55 6.54 -9.53 -0.47
N GLU A 56 7.48 -10.23 0.19
CA GLU A 56 8.57 -9.57 0.90
C GLU A 56 9.48 -8.79 -0.04
N ALA A 57 9.78 -9.36 -1.20
CA ALA A 57 10.60 -8.70 -2.22
C ALA A 57 9.91 -7.42 -2.72
N THR A 58 8.62 -7.48 -2.94
CA THR A 58 7.83 -6.32 -3.38
C THR A 58 7.82 -5.22 -2.31
N LEU A 59 7.59 -5.58 -1.05
CA LEU A 59 7.59 -4.60 0.04
C LEU A 59 8.96 -3.94 0.19
N ALA A 60 10.03 -4.70 0.07
CA ALA A 60 11.40 -4.18 0.14
C ALA A 60 11.66 -3.21 -1.03
N ALA A 61 11.19 -3.55 -2.22
CA ALA A 61 11.32 -2.69 -3.39
C ALA A 61 10.55 -1.38 -3.24
N LEU A 62 9.34 -1.44 -2.69
CA LEU A 62 8.55 -0.24 -2.42
C LEU A 62 9.25 0.66 -1.40
N ALA A 63 9.78 0.07 -0.33
CA ALA A 63 10.53 0.82 0.67
C ALA A 63 11.76 1.49 0.06
N SER A 64 12.46 0.81 -0.83
CA SER A 64 13.61 1.38 -1.54
C SER A 64 13.23 2.51 -2.49
N SER A 65 11.98 2.50 -2.97
CA SER A 65 11.48 3.48 -3.94
C SER A 65 10.70 4.62 -3.29
N HIS A 66 10.74 4.73 -1.97
CA HIS A 66 9.92 5.71 -1.25
C HIS A 66 10.15 7.15 -1.72
N GLY A 67 11.39 7.49 -2.10
CA GLY A 67 11.70 8.83 -2.60
C GLY A 67 10.97 9.19 -3.89
N LYS A 68 10.86 8.22 -4.82
CA LYS A 68 10.10 8.42 -6.06
C LYS A 68 8.61 8.60 -5.78
N LEU A 69 8.09 7.86 -4.83
CA LEU A 69 6.68 7.95 -4.43
C LEU A 69 6.41 9.26 -3.70
N GLN A 70 7.33 9.71 -2.86
CA GLN A 70 7.23 11.03 -2.23
C GLN A 70 7.25 12.15 -3.27
N ALA A 71 8.09 12.02 -4.30
CA ALA A 71 8.13 12.99 -5.39
C ALA A 71 6.80 13.06 -6.14
N ALA A 72 6.16 11.92 -6.37
CA ALA A 72 4.84 11.88 -7.01
C ALA A 72 3.79 12.59 -6.15
N ILE A 73 3.81 12.36 -4.85
CA ILE A 73 2.91 13.04 -3.91
C ILE A 73 3.14 14.54 -3.95
N ALA A 74 4.41 14.98 -3.93
CA ALA A 74 4.74 16.40 -3.94
C ALA A 74 4.25 17.08 -5.22
N ARG A 75 4.25 16.38 -6.36
CA ARG A 75 3.75 16.94 -7.63
C ARG A 75 2.23 17.05 -7.66
N GLU A 76 1.54 16.11 -7.05
CA GLU A 76 0.10 15.93 -7.26
C GLU A 76 -0.75 16.42 -6.09
N VAL A 77 -0.18 16.50 -4.89
CA VAL A 77 -0.92 16.82 -3.67
C VAL A 77 -0.36 18.08 -3.04
N ARG A 78 -1.24 19.03 -2.77
CA ARG A 78 -0.83 20.28 -2.12
C ARG A 78 -0.86 20.11 -0.61
N ILE A 79 0.28 19.74 -0.04
CA ILE A 79 0.49 19.64 1.39
C ILE A 79 1.81 20.29 1.75
N LYS A 80 1.90 20.79 2.97
CA LYS A 80 3.08 21.53 3.41
C LYS A 80 4.33 20.67 3.49
N HIS A 81 4.19 19.44 3.92
CA HIS A 81 5.28 18.47 4.03
C HIS A 81 4.87 17.16 3.37
N THR A 82 5.80 16.56 2.64
CA THR A 82 5.56 15.23 2.08
C THR A 82 5.75 14.20 3.19
N PRO A 83 4.73 13.36 3.46
CA PRO A 83 4.84 12.40 4.55
C PRO A 83 5.88 11.31 4.29
N THR A 84 6.46 10.81 5.38
CA THR A 84 7.28 9.60 5.33
C THR A 84 6.35 8.41 5.13
N LEU A 85 6.67 7.55 4.17
CA LEU A 85 5.83 6.40 3.81
C LEU A 85 6.36 5.13 4.44
N THR A 86 5.47 4.35 5.03
CA THR A 86 5.74 3.01 5.52
C THR A 86 4.80 2.05 4.80
N PHE A 87 5.33 0.99 4.23
CA PHE A 87 4.55 0.04 3.44
C PHE A 87 4.25 -1.20 4.27
N ARG A 88 2.99 -1.62 4.25
CA ARG A 88 2.54 -2.79 4.99
C ARG A 88 1.64 -3.64 4.10
N TYR A 89 1.74 -4.95 4.26
CA TYR A 89 0.86 -5.86 3.56
C TYR A 89 -0.53 -5.83 4.21
N ASP A 90 -1.55 -5.72 3.36
CA ASP A 90 -2.94 -5.73 3.82
C ASP A 90 -3.44 -7.16 3.93
N GLU A 91 -3.61 -7.63 5.15
CA GLU A 91 -4.06 -8.98 5.44
C GLU A 91 -5.58 -9.15 5.49
N SER A 92 -6.33 -8.07 5.27
CA SER A 92 -7.78 -8.11 5.45
C SER A 92 -8.47 -9.13 4.56
N LEU A 93 -8.03 -9.28 3.30
CA LEU A 93 -8.62 -10.28 2.40
C LEU A 93 -8.33 -11.71 2.89
N GLU A 94 -7.09 -11.98 3.29
CA GLU A 94 -6.71 -13.29 3.82
C GLU A 94 -7.48 -13.64 5.10
N ARG A 95 -7.68 -12.67 5.97
CA ARG A 95 -8.47 -12.86 7.19
C ARG A 95 -9.91 -13.17 6.85
N ALA A 96 -10.49 -12.44 5.90
CA ALA A 96 -11.86 -12.67 5.47
C ALA A 96 -12.02 -14.08 4.90
N MET A 97 -11.07 -14.52 4.09
CA MET A 97 -11.09 -15.86 3.51
C MET A 97 -10.94 -16.94 4.58
N ARG A 98 -10.08 -16.73 5.58
CA ARG A 98 -9.93 -17.66 6.70
C ARG A 98 -11.19 -17.80 7.52
N VAL A 99 -11.82 -16.68 7.85
CA VAL A 99 -13.08 -16.68 8.60
C VAL A 99 -14.16 -17.39 7.80
N SER A 100 -14.26 -17.14 6.51
CA SER A 100 -15.22 -17.80 5.64
C SER A 100 -15.03 -19.31 5.64
N ARG A 101 -13.77 -19.78 5.55
CA ARG A 101 -13.46 -21.20 5.58
C ARG A 101 -13.85 -21.84 6.92
N LEU A 102 -13.57 -21.17 8.01
CA LEU A 102 -13.94 -21.66 9.35
C LEU A 102 -15.45 -21.80 9.50
N LEU A 103 -16.21 -20.87 8.93
CA LEU A 103 -17.67 -20.94 8.96
C LEU A 103 -18.21 -22.06 8.08
N GLU A 104 -17.58 -22.34 6.96
CA GLU A 104 -17.97 -23.44 6.07
C GLU A 104 -17.68 -24.80 6.68
N ASP A 105 -16.60 -24.91 7.44
CA ASP A 105 -16.15 -26.15 8.06
C ASP A 105 -16.82 -26.42 9.40
N ASP A 106 -17.67 -25.52 9.88
CA ASP A 106 -18.34 -25.68 11.16
C ASP A 106 -19.42 -26.77 11.05
N PRO A 107 -19.24 -27.93 11.72
CA PRO A 107 -20.24 -28.98 11.72
C PRO A 107 -21.34 -28.57 12.70
N GLU A 108 -22.44 -28.20 12.27
CA GLU A 108 -23.55 -27.77 13.10
C GLU A 108 -23.68 -28.47 14.44
#